data_1542f245288cc9c0aeb0edc7d9a158ed
#
_entry.id   1542f245288cc9c0aeb0edc7d9a158ed
#
_cell.length_a   1.000
_cell.length_b   1.000
_cell.length_c   1.000
_cell.angle_alpha   90.00
_cell.angle_beta   90.00
_cell.angle_gamma   90.00
#
_symmetry.space_group_name_H-M   'P 1'
#
loop_
_entity.id
_entity.type
_entity.pdbx_description
1 polymer ?
#
loop_
_entity_poly.entity_id
_entity_poly.type
_entity_poly.pdbx_seq_one_letter_code
_entity_poly.pdbx_strand_id
1 'polypeptide(L)'
;MSTELSVIESRIRNAGELANVDEELVELIVKPIRVLEMSLILRHDDGRHSLFSAWRAHHSDVLAVDGMKGGFRISPDVNRDETVALSAGMTLKTALVGLPLGGAKGGICADPKTLTSREVDRLVRLYARELNPH
;
A
#
# COMPACT_ATOMS: atom_id res chain seq x y z
N MET A 1 -3.30 15.49 -3.56
CA MET A 1 -2.13 14.56 -3.51
C MET A 1 -1.32 14.89 -2.27
N SER A 2 -0.96 13.91 -1.48
CA SER A 2 -0.15 14.13 -0.28
C SER A 2 1.29 14.54 -0.64
N THR A 3 1.96 15.24 0.27
CA THR A 3 3.35 15.65 0.10
C THR A 3 4.28 14.45 -0.09
N GLU A 4 4.03 13.35 0.63
CA GLU A 4 4.83 12.13 0.56
C GLU A 4 4.75 11.47 -0.83
N LEU A 5 3.54 11.41 -1.41
CA LEU A 5 3.35 10.86 -2.75
C LEU A 5 4.06 11.72 -3.80
N SER A 6 3.96 13.03 -3.73
CA SER A 6 4.65 13.93 -4.66
C SER A 6 6.17 13.82 -4.56
N VAL A 7 6.69 13.65 -3.35
CA VAL A 7 8.13 13.47 -3.11
C VAL A 7 8.65 12.17 -3.72
N ILE A 8 7.97 11.05 -3.51
CA ILE A 8 8.43 9.77 -4.08
C ILE A 8 8.34 9.75 -5.60
N GLU A 9 7.26 10.31 -6.18
CA GLU A 9 7.12 10.44 -7.63
C GLU A 9 8.25 11.30 -8.22
N SER A 10 8.57 12.44 -7.61
CA SER A 10 9.68 13.30 -8.04
C SER A 10 11.03 12.58 -7.96
N ARG A 11 11.26 11.79 -6.92
CA ARG A 11 12.49 10.99 -6.79
C ARG A 11 12.64 9.97 -7.91
N ILE A 12 11.56 9.30 -8.29
CA ILE A 12 11.58 8.33 -9.40
C ILE A 12 11.89 9.04 -10.71
N ARG A 13 11.25 10.19 -10.98
CA ARG A 13 11.51 10.99 -12.20
C ARG A 13 12.95 11.48 -12.26
N ASN A 14 13.46 12.05 -11.18
CA ASN A 14 14.84 12.52 -11.12
C ASN A 14 15.84 11.36 -11.31
N ALA A 15 15.60 10.22 -10.72
CA ALA A 15 16.44 9.03 -10.92
C ALA A 15 16.41 8.54 -12.37
N GLY A 16 15.24 8.56 -13.00
CA GLY A 16 15.09 8.22 -14.42
C GLY A 16 15.87 9.15 -15.34
N GLU A 17 15.81 10.45 -15.08
CA GLU A 17 16.56 11.46 -15.81
C GLU A 17 18.08 11.25 -15.66
N LEU A 18 18.56 11.06 -14.44
CA LEU A 18 19.97 10.79 -14.17
C LEU A 18 20.48 9.49 -14.81
N ALA A 19 19.61 8.49 -14.94
CA ALA A 19 19.95 7.21 -15.54
C ALA A 19 19.75 7.20 -17.08
N ASN A 20 19.36 8.31 -17.69
CA ASN A 20 19.02 8.42 -19.11
C ASN A 20 17.92 7.41 -19.55
N VAL A 21 16.95 7.16 -18.69
CA VAL A 21 15.79 6.34 -19.03
C VAL A 21 14.77 7.19 -19.77
N ASP A 22 14.14 6.60 -20.78
CA ASP A 22 13.08 7.24 -21.54
C ASP A 22 11.96 7.73 -20.62
N GLU A 23 11.52 8.97 -20.77
CA GLU A 23 10.50 9.61 -19.94
C GLU A 23 9.19 8.82 -19.94
N GLU A 24 8.79 8.25 -21.06
CA GLU A 24 7.60 7.42 -21.17
C GLU A 24 7.70 6.17 -20.27
N LEU A 25 8.86 5.53 -20.22
CA LEU A 25 9.11 4.38 -19.34
C LEU A 25 9.14 4.80 -17.86
N VAL A 26 9.69 5.96 -17.55
CA VAL A 26 9.69 6.51 -16.19
C VAL A 26 8.26 6.72 -15.69
N GLU A 27 7.39 7.31 -16.50
CA GLU A 27 5.98 7.55 -16.13
C GLU A 27 5.20 6.24 -15.92
N LEU A 28 5.54 5.15 -16.61
CA LEU A 28 4.97 3.83 -16.36
C LEU A 28 5.37 3.27 -14.98
N ILE A 29 6.56 3.63 -14.49
CA ILE A 29 7.06 3.18 -13.18
C ILE A 29 6.56 4.09 -12.04
N VAL A 30 6.28 5.35 -12.32
CA VAL A 30 5.84 6.31 -11.29
C VAL A 30 4.48 5.94 -10.71
N LYS A 31 3.56 5.43 -11.52
CA LYS A 31 2.19 5.14 -11.11
C LYS A 31 2.04 3.70 -10.59
N PRO A 32 1.20 3.50 -9.55
CA PRO A 32 0.86 2.14 -9.14
C PRO A 32 0.05 1.43 -10.23
N ILE A 33 0.29 0.13 -10.41
CA ILE A 33 -0.48 -0.68 -11.36
C ILE A 33 -1.89 -0.95 -10.86
N ARG A 34 -2.10 -0.96 -9.53
CA ARG A 34 -3.41 -1.19 -8.94
C ARG A 34 -3.47 -0.65 -7.51
N VAL A 35 -4.60 -0.06 -7.17
CA VAL A 35 -4.95 0.28 -5.79
C VAL A 35 -6.32 -0.31 -5.50
N LEU A 36 -6.38 -1.18 -4.49
CA LEU A 36 -7.64 -1.69 -3.94
C LEU A 36 -8.07 -0.76 -2.81
N GLU A 37 -9.31 -0.33 -2.84
CA GLU A 37 -9.95 0.42 -1.76
C GLU A 37 -11.08 -0.42 -1.18
N MET A 38 -11.12 -0.53 0.13
CA MET A 38 -12.02 -1.42 0.84
C MET A 38 -12.72 -0.68 1.97
N SER A 39 -13.98 -1.04 2.20
CA SER A 39 -14.73 -0.63 3.38
C SER A 39 -14.94 -1.86 4.27
N LEU A 40 -14.31 -1.88 5.43
CA LEU A 40 -14.35 -2.99 6.36
C LEU A 40 -15.40 -2.71 7.45
N ILE A 41 -16.40 -3.56 7.57
CA ILE A 41 -17.44 -3.47 8.60
C ILE A 41 -17.03 -4.35 9.76
N LEU A 42 -16.59 -3.74 10.85
CA LEU A 42 -16.24 -4.42 12.09
C LEU A 42 -17.44 -4.50 13.02
N ARG A 43 -17.75 -5.69 13.51
CA ARG A 43 -18.62 -5.86 14.66
C ARG A 43 -17.78 -5.82 15.94
N HIS A 44 -18.07 -4.85 16.81
CA HIS A 44 -17.45 -4.71 18.11
C HIS A 44 -17.91 -5.78 19.10
N ASP A 45 -17.17 -5.94 20.20
CA ASP A 45 -17.49 -6.90 21.25
C ASP A 45 -18.82 -6.58 21.95
N ASP A 46 -19.24 -5.31 21.98
CA ASP A 46 -20.53 -4.85 22.51
C ASP A 46 -21.70 -4.94 21.50
N GLY A 47 -21.44 -5.46 20.29
CA GLY A 47 -22.44 -5.63 19.25
C GLY A 47 -22.61 -4.44 18.30
N ARG A 48 -22.00 -3.29 18.57
CA ARG A 48 -21.99 -2.14 17.63
C ARG A 48 -21.21 -2.49 16.36
N HIS A 49 -21.45 -1.72 15.31
CA HIS A 49 -20.71 -1.82 14.06
C HIS A 49 -20.00 -0.51 13.74
N SER A 50 -18.81 -0.61 13.21
CA SER A 50 -18.04 0.52 12.67
C SER A 50 -17.52 0.20 11.29
N LEU A 51 -17.43 1.25 10.45
CA LEU A 51 -16.86 1.17 9.12
C LEU A 51 -15.45 1.73 9.13
N PHE A 52 -14.50 0.97 8.60
CA PHE A 52 -13.10 1.41 8.46
C PHE A 52 -12.69 1.36 6.99
N SER A 53 -12.09 2.44 6.52
CA SER A 53 -11.49 2.48 5.19
C SER A 53 -10.12 1.78 5.21
N ALA A 54 -9.83 1.04 4.16
CA ALA A 54 -8.57 0.33 4.01
C ALA A 54 -8.12 0.34 2.54
N TRP A 55 -6.80 0.24 2.35
CA TRP A 55 -6.19 0.25 1.01
C TRP A 55 -5.13 -0.81 0.88
N ARG A 56 -4.96 -1.30 -0.34
CA ARG A 56 -3.81 -2.11 -0.75
C ARG A 56 -3.31 -1.59 -2.09
N ALA A 57 -2.10 -1.05 -2.11
CA ALA A 57 -1.45 -0.59 -3.32
C ALA A 57 -0.44 -1.63 -3.82
N HIS A 58 -0.51 -1.95 -5.11
CA HIS A 58 0.48 -2.70 -5.86
C HIS A 58 1.17 -1.71 -6.81
N HIS A 59 2.43 -1.40 -6.53
CA HIS A 59 3.09 -0.30 -7.22
C HIS A 59 3.68 -0.73 -8.57
N SER A 60 4.55 -1.73 -8.59
CA SER A 60 5.18 -2.17 -9.84
C SER A 60 5.40 -3.67 -9.84
N ASP A 61 5.13 -4.30 -10.98
CA ASP A 61 5.34 -5.72 -11.24
C ASP A 61 6.49 -6.00 -12.22
N VAL A 62 7.19 -4.96 -12.68
CA VAL A 62 8.25 -5.08 -13.70
C VAL A 62 9.32 -6.10 -13.33
N LEU A 63 9.66 -6.18 -12.03
CA LEU A 63 10.62 -7.14 -11.50
C LEU A 63 9.94 -8.24 -10.65
N ALA A 64 8.62 -8.31 -10.67
CA ALA A 64 7.84 -9.15 -9.77
C ALA A 64 7.69 -10.59 -10.29
N VAL A 65 8.79 -11.27 -10.56
CA VAL A 65 8.76 -12.69 -10.96
C VAL A 65 8.13 -13.55 -9.87
N ASP A 66 8.42 -13.23 -8.60
CA ASP A 66 7.93 -13.96 -7.42
C ASP A 66 6.80 -13.24 -6.67
N GLY A 67 6.18 -12.25 -7.32
CA GLY A 67 5.05 -11.51 -6.77
C GLY A 67 5.44 -10.16 -6.15
N MET A 68 4.52 -9.57 -5.40
CA MET A 68 4.66 -8.25 -4.79
C MET A 68 4.76 -8.36 -3.28
N LYS A 69 5.67 -7.58 -2.69
CA LYS A 69 5.96 -7.59 -1.27
C LYS A 69 5.78 -6.21 -0.65
N GLY A 70 5.15 -6.19 0.50
CA GLY A 70 5.05 -5.04 1.39
C GLY A 70 4.14 -5.36 2.58
N GLY A 71 4.41 -4.72 3.70
CA GLY A 71 3.61 -4.85 4.91
C GLY A 71 2.29 -4.08 4.84
N PHE A 72 1.61 -4.03 5.97
CA PHE A 72 0.50 -3.11 6.20
C PHE A 72 0.56 -2.55 7.62
N ARG A 73 -0.16 -1.46 7.87
CA ARG A 73 -0.29 -0.89 9.21
C ARG A 73 -1.73 -0.51 9.53
N ILE A 74 -2.02 -0.41 10.81
CA ILE A 74 -3.27 0.12 11.33
C ILE A 74 -2.95 1.42 12.05
N SER A 75 -3.44 2.53 11.54
CA SER A 75 -3.24 3.86 12.12
C SER A 75 -4.36 4.80 11.66
N PRO A 76 -4.76 5.77 12.49
CA PRO A 76 -5.73 6.78 12.07
C PRO A 76 -5.25 7.66 10.91
N ASP A 77 -3.95 7.72 10.66
CA ASP A 77 -3.34 8.54 9.60
C ASP A 77 -3.31 7.84 8.23
N VAL A 78 -3.62 6.55 8.17
CA VAL A 78 -3.60 5.78 6.92
C VAL A 78 -4.59 6.37 5.92
N ASN A 79 -4.10 6.64 4.72
CA ASN A 79 -4.90 7.09 3.59
C ASN A 79 -4.36 6.50 2.29
N ARG A 80 -5.08 6.73 1.20
CA ARG A 80 -4.75 6.20 -0.13
C ARG A 80 -3.37 6.65 -0.60
N ASP A 81 -3.11 7.96 -0.57
CA ASP A 81 -1.89 8.55 -1.13
C ASP A 81 -0.64 8.09 -0.38
N GLU A 82 -0.70 8.03 0.95
CA GLU A 82 0.36 7.49 1.78
C GLU A 82 0.62 6.02 1.46
N THR A 83 -0.44 5.23 1.31
CA THR A 83 -0.31 3.81 0.96
C THR A 83 0.36 3.62 -0.39
N VAL A 84 0.01 4.43 -1.38
CA VAL A 84 0.68 4.44 -2.70
C VAL A 84 2.14 4.85 -2.57
N ALA A 85 2.44 5.93 -1.86
CA ALA A 85 3.82 6.40 -1.65
C ALA A 85 4.71 5.32 -1.01
N LEU A 86 4.21 4.65 0.03
CA LEU A 86 4.93 3.57 0.70
C LEU A 86 5.11 2.34 -0.19
N SER A 87 4.14 2.03 -1.06
CA SER A 87 4.28 0.92 -2.03
C SER A 87 5.35 1.22 -3.08
N ALA A 88 5.45 2.46 -3.55
CA ALA A 88 6.53 2.91 -4.43
C ALA A 88 7.90 2.79 -3.74
N GLY A 89 8.00 3.20 -2.47
CA GLY A 89 9.20 3.00 -1.66
C GLY A 89 9.60 1.54 -1.54
N MET A 90 8.65 0.63 -1.43
CA MET A 90 8.91 -0.82 -1.43
C MET A 90 9.48 -1.32 -2.77
N THR A 91 8.97 -0.84 -3.90
CA THR A 91 9.54 -1.15 -5.23
C THR A 91 11.01 -0.75 -5.30
N LEU A 92 11.34 0.47 -4.86
CA LEU A 92 12.72 0.95 -4.85
C LEU A 92 13.61 0.12 -3.93
N LYS A 93 13.12 -0.28 -2.76
CA LYS A 93 13.87 -1.10 -1.80
C LYS A 93 14.17 -2.50 -2.33
N THR A 94 13.18 -3.17 -2.91
CA THR A 94 13.38 -4.51 -3.49
C THR A 94 14.30 -4.48 -4.69
N ALA A 95 14.17 -3.48 -5.55
CA ALA A 95 15.07 -3.27 -6.70
C ALA A 95 16.51 -3.01 -6.24
N LEU A 96 16.71 -2.17 -5.23
CA LEU A 96 18.03 -1.82 -4.72
C LEU A 96 18.83 -3.03 -4.21
N VAL A 97 18.17 -4.00 -3.61
CA VAL A 97 18.80 -5.23 -3.10
C VAL A 97 18.71 -6.40 -4.09
N GLY A 98 18.22 -6.17 -5.29
CA GLY A 98 18.16 -7.18 -6.37
C GLY A 98 17.17 -8.31 -6.14
N LEU A 99 16.10 -8.06 -5.35
CA LEU A 99 15.05 -9.05 -5.16
C LEU A 99 14.05 -9.01 -6.34
N PRO A 100 13.62 -10.19 -6.85
CA PRO A 100 12.67 -10.29 -7.97
C PRO A 100 11.21 -10.07 -7.48
N LEU A 101 10.99 -9.02 -6.70
CA LEU A 101 9.71 -8.69 -6.07
C LEU A 101 9.32 -7.25 -6.39
N GLY A 102 8.06 -7.05 -6.74
CA GLY A 102 7.46 -5.73 -6.84
C GLY A 102 7.11 -5.13 -5.48
N GLY A 103 6.88 -3.84 -5.44
CA GLY A 103 6.49 -3.13 -4.22
C GLY A 103 4.98 -3.14 -4.00
N ALA A 104 4.58 -3.46 -2.79
CA ALA A 104 3.21 -3.34 -2.32
C ALA A 104 3.16 -2.73 -0.92
N LYS A 105 2.02 -2.16 -0.57
CA LYS A 105 1.75 -1.65 0.78
C LYS A 105 0.26 -1.70 1.06
N GLY A 106 -0.08 -1.84 2.32
CA GLY A 106 -1.47 -1.78 2.74
C GLY A 106 -1.65 -1.00 4.03
N GLY A 107 -2.89 -0.67 4.34
CA GLY A 107 -3.23 -0.04 5.60
C GLY A 107 -4.72 0.01 5.86
N ILE A 108 -5.04 0.10 7.13
CA ILE A 108 -6.40 0.29 7.65
C ILE A 108 -6.42 1.60 8.43
N CYS A 109 -7.31 2.51 8.07
CA CYS A 109 -7.52 3.77 8.79
C CYS A 109 -8.35 3.49 10.06
N ALA A 110 -7.65 3.17 11.14
CA ALA A 110 -8.25 2.90 12.45
C ALA A 110 -7.24 3.20 13.56
N ASP A 111 -7.73 3.58 14.74
CA ASP A 111 -6.89 3.70 15.93
C ASP A 111 -6.94 2.38 16.71
N PRO A 112 -5.86 1.57 16.70
CA PRO A 112 -5.83 0.29 17.40
C PRO A 112 -5.95 0.43 18.91
N LYS A 113 -5.66 1.62 19.47
CA LYS A 113 -5.80 1.88 20.91
C LYS A 113 -7.26 1.94 21.37
N THR A 114 -8.20 2.19 20.45
CA THR A 114 -9.64 2.23 20.72
C THR A 114 -10.32 0.88 20.52
N LEU A 115 -9.57 -0.14 20.12
CA LEU A 115 -10.06 -1.48 19.81
C LEU A 115 -9.51 -2.51 20.79
N THR A 116 -10.31 -3.53 21.10
CA THR A 116 -9.82 -4.70 21.85
C THR A 116 -8.92 -5.56 20.98
N SER A 117 -8.10 -6.42 21.55
CA SER A 117 -7.25 -7.36 20.81
C SER A 117 -8.07 -8.26 19.88
N ARG A 118 -9.27 -8.67 20.30
CA ARG A 118 -10.19 -9.49 19.50
C ARG A 118 -10.77 -8.70 18.32
N GLU A 119 -11.05 -7.41 18.54
CA GLU A 119 -11.53 -6.52 17.48
C GLU A 119 -10.43 -6.26 16.44
N VAL A 120 -9.19 -6.04 16.86
CA VAL A 120 -8.04 -5.91 15.95
C VAL A 120 -7.86 -7.20 15.14
N ASP A 121 -7.90 -8.38 15.76
CA ASP A 121 -7.81 -9.66 15.06
C ASP A 121 -8.92 -9.82 14.01
N ARG A 122 -10.17 -9.49 14.36
CA ARG A 122 -11.29 -9.49 13.41
C ARG A 122 -11.07 -8.54 12.24
N LEU A 123 -10.60 -7.34 12.53
CA LEU A 123 -10.34 -6.32 11.52
C LEU A 123 -9.26 -6.77 10.52
N VAL A 124 -8.19 -7.37 11.01
CA VAL A 124 -7.11 -7.94 10.19
C VAL A 124 -7.63 -9.09 9.32
N ARG A 125 -8.48 -9.97 9.87
CA ARG A 125 -9.10 -11.07 9.12
C ARG A 125 -10.03 -10.56 8.01
N LEU A 126 -10.81 -9.53 8.30
CA LEU A 126 -11.64 -8.87 7.28
C LEU A 126 -10.79 -8.33 6.13
N TYR A 127 -9.71 -7.60 6.46
CA TYR A 127 -8.77 -7.09 5.48
C TYR A 127 -8.15 -8.21 4.63
N ALA A 128 -7.66 -9.26 5.26
CA ALA A 128 -7.05 -10.40 4.58
C ALA A 128 -8.03 -11.11 3.63
N ARG A 129 -9.30 -11.24 4.05
CA ARG A 129 -10.36 -11.84 3.24
C ARG A 129 -10.63 -11.04 1.96
N GLU A 130 -10.69 -9.71 2.08
CA GLU A 130 -10.91 -8.85 0.91
C GLU A 130 -9.73 -8.84 -0.06
N LEU A 131 -8.52 -9.17 0.41
CA LEU A 131 -7.33 -9.29 -0.44
C LEU A 131 -7.23 -10.64 -1.15
N ASN A 132 -7.92 -11.66 -0.65
CA ASN A 132 -7.86 -12.98 -1.24
C ASN A 132 -8.87 -13.05 -2.41
N PRO A 133 -8.42 -13.11 -3.68
CA PRO A 133 -9.33 -13.23 -4.81
C PRO A 133 -10.07 -14.57 -4.74
N HIS A 134 -11.35 -14.52 -5.05
CA HIS A 134 -12.23 -15.69 -5.10
C HIS A 134 -11.88 -16.65 -6.24
#